data_1df1060b8e086af83deedded99a1ee68
#
_entry.id   1df1060b8e086af83deedded99a1ee68
#
_cell.length_a   1.000
_cell.length_b   1.000
_cell.length_c   1.000
_cell.angle_alpha   90.00
_cell.angle_beta   90.00
_cell.angle_gamma   90.00
#
_symmetry.space_group_name_H-M   'P 1'
#
loop_
_entity.id
_entity.type
_entity.pdbx_description
1 polymer ?
#
loop_
_entity_poly.entity_id
_entity_poly.type
_entity_poly.pdbx_seq_one_letter_code
_entity_poly.pdbx_strand_id
1 'polypeptide(L)'
;MLSTGLLVLLGLAGSLWAQHVPPTVVINLDLSPEQRWKPLQDVFDINSLKKAAGILMSTLIPKWMHQAFGPLIKSLEKHVSHPYIEEIHGIARWTKINPADILILNYAYEFTAYCTSIVAQDRRGYIYHGRNFDYSYPVLRDLTMNVVFFKNGKAAYCGTTFAGYVGLWTGMSPYKFTVSGNQRESEALLNMLKNDISALLSDGLPASWVMRETLEEARDFQDAVLRLSKPPLTTGVYYIVAGVRAGEGVVITRDRKGPADIWPLDPSTGGWYRVQTNFDHWLPPLPSDRRREAAMVALNKIGQASINMKKLHQVLALSPVCDRKTIYTTLMSAAYPREYTTLIIDKGCHRPST
;
A
#
# COMPACT_ATOMS: atom_id res chain seq x y z
N MET A 1 38.81 -36.72 -37.06
CA MET A 1 37.51 -37.27 -36.63
C MET A 1 37.15 -36.59 -35.33
N LEU A 2 36.25 -35.63 -35.40
CA LEU A 2 35.81 -34.80 -34.28
C LEU A 2 34.62 -35.49 -33.61
N SER A 3 34.78 -35.80 -32.32
CA SER A 3 33.72 -36.31 -31.47
C SER A 3 32.97 -35.12 -30.85
N THR A 4 31.76 -34.90 -31.27
CA THR A 4 30.80 -33.91 -30.69
C THR A 4 30.20 -34.47 -29.42
N GLY A 5 30.69 -34.01 -28.28
CA GLY A 5 30.08 -34.25 -26.97
C GLY A 5 28.84 -33.37 -26.79
N LEU A 6 27.68 -34.02 -26.79
CA LEU A 6 26.37 -33.41 -26.51
C LEU A 6 26.25 -33.14 -25.00
N LEU A 7 26.42 -31.87 -24.57
CA LEU A 7 26.11 -31.41 -23.22
C LEU A 7 24.59 -31.36 -23.05
N VAL A 8 24.03 -32.36 -22.40
CA VAL A 8 22.64 -32.33 -21.90
C VAL A 8 22.59 -31.45 -20.66
N LEU A 9 22.18 -30.20 -20.83
CA LEU A 9 21.78 -29.33 -19.74
C LEU A 9 20.44 -29.85 -19.18
N LEU A 10 20.53 -30.63 -18.11
CA LEU A 10 19.38 -30.90 -17.24
C LEU A 10 18.96 -29.57 -16.58
N GLY A 11 18.00 -28.90 -17.20
CA GLY A 11 17.31 -27.78 -16.62
C GLY A 11 16.52 -28.26 -15.41
N LEU A 12 16.97 -27.93 -14.22
CA LEU A 12 16.15 -27.93 -13.00
C LEU A 12 15.00 -26.96 -13.23
N ALA A 13 13.86 -27.47 -13.69
CA ALA A 13 12.59 -26.78 -13.70
C ALA A 13 12.11 -26.66 -12.24
N GLY A 14 12.72 -25.75 -11.49
CA GLY A 14 12.07 -25.18 -10.34
C GLY A 14 10.82 -24.48 -10.85
N SER A 15 9.66 -24.87 -10.36
CA SER A 15 8.38 -24.21 -10.62
C SER A 15 8.48 -22.77 -10.12
N LEU A 16 8.98 -21.87 -10.97
CA LEU A 16 8.88 -20.44 -10.79
C LEU A 16 7.39 -20.10 -10.88
N TRP A 17 6.80 -19.84 -9.74
CA TRP A 17 5.47 -19.26 -9.63
C TRP A 17 5.47 -17.97 -10.44
N ALA A 18 4.43 -17.76 -11.22
CA ALA A 18 4.29 -16.58 -12.05
C ALA A 18 4.00 -15.36 -11.15
N GLN A 19 5.03 -14.89 -10.46
CA GLN A 19 5.08 -13.54 -9.89
C GLN A 19 5.55 -12.63 -11.01
N HIS A 20 4.76 -11.63 -11.34
CA HIS A 20 5.18 -10.65 -12.33
C HIS A 20 5.28 -9.26 -11.71
N VAL A 21 6.22 -8.47 -12.24
CA VAL A 21 6.40 -7.08 -11.83
C VAL A 21 5.29 -6.25 -12.49
N PRO A 22 4.56 -5.42 -11.73
CA PRO A 22 3.54 -4.56 -12.32
C PRO A 22 4.16 -3.53 -13.28
N PRO A 23 3.41 -3.06 -14.29
CA PRO A 23 3.88 -2.00 -15.18
C PRO A 23 4.22 -0.75 -14.39
N THR A 24 5.15 0.05 -14.89
CA THR A 24 5.54 1.33 -14.28
C THR A 24 5.00 2.48 -15.10
N VAL A 25 4.31 3.41 -14.44
CA VAL A 25 3.75 4.63 -15.02
C VAL A 25 4.45 5.85 -14.45
N VAL A 26 4.82 6.78 -15.30
CA VAL A 26 5.42 8.06 -14.89
C VAL A 26 4.31 9.12 -14.81
N ILE A 27 4.21 9.77 -13.65
CA ILE A 27 3.26 10.84 -13.37
C ILE A 27 4.05 12.14 -13.21
N ASN A 28 3.81 13.10 -14.10
CA ASN A 28 4.47 14.40 -14.03
C ASN A 28 3.61 15.39 -13.22
N LEU A 29 4.09 15.74 -12.03
CA LEU A 29 3.43 16.68 -11.12
C LEU A 29 3.49 18.14 -11.58
N ASP A 30 4.38 18.45 -12.53
CA ASP A 30 4.48 19.80 -13.12
C ASP A 30 3.32 20.09 -14.08
N LEU A 31 2.59 19.05 -14.52
CA LEU A 31 1.36 19.20 -15.30
C LEU A 31 0.18 19.59 -14.41
N SER A 32 -0.86 20.18 -15.03
CA SER A 32 -2.14 20.39 -14.33
C SER A 32 -2.68 19.06 -13.80
N PRO A 33 -3.29 19.01 -12.62
CA PRO A 33 -3.74 17.76 -12.00
C PRO A 33 -4.58 16.88 -12.91
N GLU A 34 -5.46 17.48 -13.71
CA GLU A 34 -6.31 16.77 -14.67
C GLU A 34 -5.55 16.01 -15.77
N GLN A 35 -4.30 16.39 -16.04
CA GLN A 35 -3.48 15.77 -17.08
C GLN A 35 -2.52 14.71 -16.54
N ARG A 36 -2.28 14.68 -15.23
CA ARG A 36 -1.23 13.86 -14.60
C ARG A 36 -1.40 12.37 -14.88
N TRP A 37 -2.62 11.86 -14.84
CA TRP A 37 -2.91 10.43 -14.98
C TRP A 37 -3.19 9.98 -16.43
N LYS A 38 -3.06 10.87 -17.40
CA LYS A 38 -3.26 10.55 -18.82
C LYS A 38 -2.34 9.41 -19.31
N PRO A 39 -1.07 9.27 -18.87
CA PRO A 39 -0.20 8.17 -19.29
C PRO A 39 -0.74 6.76 -18.98
N LEU A 40 -1.75 6.61 -18.13
CA LEU A 40 -2.40 5.33 -17.90
C LEU A 40 -3.04 4.72 -19.16
N GLN A 41 -3.51 5.55 -20.11
CA GLN A 41 -4.11 5.09 -21.36
C GLN A 41 -3.13 4.34 -22.28
N ASP A 42 -1.80 4.57 -22.09
CA ASP A 42 -0.76 3.92 -22.87
C ASP A 42 -0.39 2.53 -22.30
N VAL A 43 -0.83 2.26 -21.07
CA VAL A 43 -0.52 1.04 -20.32
C VAL A 43 -1.74 0.16 -20.13
N PHE A 44 -2.91 0.75 -19.93
CA PHE A 44 -4.15 0.03 -19.63
C PHE A 44 -5.20 0.26 -20.72
N ASP A 45 -5.81 -0.83 -21.17
CA ASP A 45 -6.98 -0.75 -22.06
C ASP A 45 -8.19 -0.11 -21.34
N ILE A 46 -8.78 0.90 -21.97
CA ILE A 46 -9.89 1.66 -21.38
C ILE A 46 -11.12 0.78 -21.11
N ASN A 47 -11.42 -0.20 -21.97
CA ASN A 47 -12.57 -1.07 -21.77
C ASN A 47 -12.35 -2.01 -20.59
N SER A 48 -11.12 -2.49 -20.42
CA SER A 48 -10.70 -3.29 -19.26
C SER A 48 -10.82 -2.50 -17.97
N LEU A 49 -10.40 -1.22 -17.95
CA LEU A 49 -10.58 -0.34 -16.81
C LEU A 49 -12.04 -0.11 -16.46
N LYS A 50 -12.90 0.14 -17.45
CA LYS A 50 -14.35 0.29 -17.25
C LYS A 50 -14.99 -0.97 -16.68
N LYS A 51 -14.61 -2.13 -17.22
CA LYS A 51 -15.10 -3.43 -16.73
C LYS A 51 -14.68 -3.65 -15.27
N ALA A 52 -13.41 -3.39 -14.94
CA ALA A 52 -12.90 -3.50 -13.59
C ALA A 52 -13.61 -2.55 -12.63
N ALA A 53 -13.78 -1.28 -13.00
CA ALA A 53 -14.54 -0.31 -12.21
C ALA A 53 -15.98 -0.77 -11.98
N GLY A 54 -16.66 -1.29 -13.00
CA GLY A 54 -18.02 -1.85 -12.88
C GLY A 54 -18.09 -3.04 -11.92
N ILE A 55 -17.13 -3.95 -11.97
CA ILE A 55 -17.02 -5.07 -11.02
C ILE A 55 -16.83 -4.54 -9.59
N LEU A 56 -15.88 -3.63 -9.38
CA LEU A 56 -15.62 -3.06 -8.07
C LEU A 56 -16.83 -2.29 -7.53
N MET A 57 -17.47 -1.46 -8.35
CA MET A 57 -18.68 -0.73 -7.97
C MET A 57 -19.82 -1.67 -7.55
N SER A 58 -20.05 -2.74 -8.29
CA SER A 58 -21.15 -3.68 -7.99
C SER A 58 -20.87 -4.60 -6.80
N THR A 59 -19.60 -4.89 -6.50
CA THR A 59 -19.21 -5.86 -5.46
C THR A 59 -18.73 -5.22 -4.17
N LEU A 60 -18.02 -4.07 -4.28
CA LEU A 60 -17.41 -3.37 -3.15
C LEU A 60 -18.38 -2.34 -2.53
N ILE A 61 -19.21 -1.69 -3.36
CA ILE A 61 -20.05 -0.59 -2.93
C ILE A 61 -21.46 -1.09 -2.64
N PRO A 62 -21.91 -1.17 -1.37
CA PRO A 62 -23.28 -1.50 -1.03
C PRO A 62 -24.28 -0.50 -1.65
N LYS A 63 -25.48 -0.96 -2.01
CA LYS A 63 -26.53 -0.12 -2.62
C LYS A 63 -26.85 1.13 -1.79
N TRP A 64 -26.80 1.04 -0.47
CA TRP A 64 -27.04 2.18 0.40
C TRP A 64 -25.95 3.26 0.27
N MET A 65 -24.70 2.86 0.01
CA MET A 65 -23.60 3.79 -0.25
C MET A 65 -23.83 4.61 -1.51
N HIS A 66 -24.27 3.99 -2.62
CA HIS A 66 -24.63 4.71 -3.84
C HIS A 66 -25.69 5.79 -3.56
N GLN A 67 -26.69 5.48 -2.74
CA GLN A 67 -27.75 6.42 -2.37
C GLN A 67 -27.23 7.55 -1.47
N ALA A 68 -26.36 7.24 -0.54
CA ALA A 68 -25.79 8.21 0.39
C ALA A 68 -24.75 9.14 -0.27
N PHE A 69 -23.91 8.61 -1.16
CA PHE A 69 -22.89 9.40 -1.84
C PHE A 69 -23.46 10.32 -2.95
N GLY A 70 -24.57 9.94 -3.60
CA GLY A 70 -25.15 10.73 -4.68
C GLY A 70 -25.35 12.21 -4.36
N PRO A 71 -26.06 12.58 -3.27
CA PRO A 71 -26.21 13.98 -2.84
C PRO A 71 -24.92 14.61 -2.33
N LEU A 72 -24.01 13.79 -1.75
CA LEU A 72 -22.78 14.27 -1.11
C LEU A 72 -21.64 14.56 -2.07
N ILE A 73 -21.66 14.01 -3.28
CA ILE A 73 -20.58 14.18 -4.27
C ILE A 73 -20.29 15.65 -4.51
N LYS A 74 -21.33 16.47 -4.73
CA LYS A 74 -21.16 17.92 -4.93
C LYS A 74 -20.61 18.63 -3.69
N SER A 75 -20.91 18.10 -2.50
CA SER A 75 -20.35 18.62 -1.24
C SER A 75 -18.91 18.18 -1.09
N LEU A 76 -18.58 16.90 -1.40
CA LEU A 76 -17.23 16.38 -1.38
C LEU A 76 -16.32 17.14 -2.35
N GLU A 77 -16.78 17.41 -3.58
CA GLU A 77 -16.04 18.20 -4.56
C GLU A 77 -15.64 19.60 -4.03
N LYS A 78 -16.40 20.17 -3.12
CA LYS A 78 -16.10 21.46 -2.49
C LYS A 78 -15.14 21.37 -1.30
N HIS A 79 -15.09 20.22 -0.63
CA HIS A 79 -14.32 20.03 0.61
C HIS A 79 -13.07 19.15 0.42
N VAL A 80 -13.02 18.41 -0.71
CA VAL A 80 -11.86 17.57 -1.04
C VAL A 80 -10.70 18.45 -1.50
N SER A 81 -9.55 18.24 -0.86
CA SER A 81 -8.36 19.02 -1.13
C SER A 81 -7.83 18.85 -2.57
N HIS A 82 -7.50 19.93 -3.19
CA HIS A 82 -6.59 20.01 -4.32
C HIS A 82 -5.29 19.23 -4.03
N PRO A 83 -4.74 18.44 -4.97
CA PRO A 83 -5.12 18.31 -6.41
C PRO A 83 -5.97 17.07 -6.73
N TYR A 84 -6.33 16.26 -5.75
CA TYR A 84 -6.86 14.90 -5.94
C TYR A 84 -8.18 14.86 -6.69
N ILE A 85 -9.09 15.81 -6.41
CA ILE A 85 -10.38 15.87 -7.11
C ILE A 85 -10.21 16.17 -8.60
N GLU A 86 -9.27 17.04 -8.95
CA GLU A 86 -8.98 17.38 -10.33
C GLU A 86 -8.30 16.22 -11.06
N GLU A 87 -7.44 15.47 -10.38
CA GLU A 87 -6.87 14.23 -10.90
C GLU A 87 -7.97 13.21 -11.21
N ILE A 88 -8.96 13.06 -10.31
CA ILE A 88 -10.14 12.20 -10.53
C ILE A 88 -10.95 12.66 -11.74
N HIS A 89 -11.20 13.96 -11.88
CA HIS A 89 -11.87 14.52 -13.06
C HIS A 89 -11.08 14.28 -14.35
N GLY A 90 -9.76 14.36 -14.27
CA GLY A 90 -8.87 14.02 -15.38
C GLY A 90 -9.04 12.56 -15.82
N ILE A 91 -9.00 11.62 -14.87
CA ILE A 91 -9.23 10.19 -15.11
C ILE A 91 -10.62 9.96 -15.71
N ALA A 92 -11.67 10.60 -15.17
CA ALA A 92 -13.02 10.49 -15.67
C ALA A 92 -13.17 10.93 -17.14
N ARG A 93 -12.46 12.00 -17.52
CA ARG A 93 -12.49 12.53 -18.90
C ARG A 93 -11.98 11.52 -19.92
N TRP A 94 -10.83 10.90 -19.68
CA TRP A 94 -10.27 9.98 -20.68
C TRP A 94 -10.87 8.57 -20.59
N THR A 95 -11.23 8.09 -19.39
CA THR A 95 -11.89 6.80 -19.23
C THR A 95 -13.37 6.81 -19.65
N LYS A 96 -14.03 7.96 -19.61
CA LYS A 96 -15.51 8.08 -19.73
C LYS A 96 -16.24 7.32 -18.62
N ILE A 97 -15.64 7.13 -17.46
CA ILE A 97 -16.28 6.67 -16.23
C ILE A 97 -16.84 7.89 -15.50
N ASN A 98 -17.97 7.73 -14.83
CA ASN A 98 -18.55 8.82 -14.03
C ASN A 98 -17.55 9.25 -12.94
N PRO A 99 -17.19 10.53 -12.80
CA PRO A 99 -16.25 10.99 -11.77
C PRO A 99 -16.71 10.64 -10.36
N ALA A 100 -18.02 10.59 -10.13
CA ALA A 100 -18.60 10.14 -8.87
C ALA A 100 -18.22 8.68 -8.53
N ASP A 101 -18.25 7.79 -9.51
CA ASP A 101 -17.89 6.38 -9.30
C ASP A 101 -16.40 6.25 -8.99
N ILE A 102 -15.54 7.02 -9.66
CA ILE A 102 -14.10 7.04 -9.37
C ILE A 102 -13.84 7.58 -7.97
N LEU A 103 -14.52 8.65 -7.56
CA LEU A 103 -14.41 9.21 -6.22
C LEU A 103 -14.84 8.20 -5.15
N ILE A 104 -16.00 7.55 -5.34
CA ILE A 104 -16.50 6.52 -4.42
C ILE A 104 -15.49 5.38 -4.30
N LEU A 105 -14.93 4.89 -5.41
CA LEU A 105 -13.91 3.84 -5.39
C LEU A 105 -12.66 4.29 -4.64
N ASN A 106 -12.20 5.53 -4.81
CA ASN A 106 -11.06 6.06 -4.07
C ASN A 106 -11.31 6.09 -2.55
N TYR A 107 -12.53 6.42 -2.11
CA TYR A 107 -12.88 6.34 -0.69
C TYR A 107 -13.10 4.90 -0.20
N ALA A 108 -13.67 4.03 -1.03
CA ALA A 108 -13.96 2.65 -0.62
C ALA A 108 -12.71 1.85 -0.22
N TYR A 109 -11.58 2.10 -0.87
CA TYR A 109 -10.29 1.49 -0.51
C TYR A 109 -9.82 1.86 0.90
N GLU A 110 -10.21 3.03 1.42
CA GLU A 110 -9.86 3.46 2.77
C GLU A 110 -10.42 2.53 3.86
N PHE A 111 -11.47 1.74 3.56
CA PHE A 111 -12.25 1.05 4.56
C PHE A 111 -12.16 -0.48 4.56
N THR A 112 -11.50 -1.10 3.57
CA THR A 112 -11.72 -2.53 3.32
C THR A 112 -10.46 -3.36 3.04
N ALA A 113 -9.27 -2.77 3.09
CA ALA A 113 -8.02 -3.48 2.82
C ALA A 113 -7.48 -4.20 4.06
N TYR A 114 -7.02 -5.45 3.87
CA TYR A 114 -6.19 -6.15 4.84
C TYR A 114 -4.73 -6.02 4.44
N CYS A 115 -3.82 -6.01 5.42
CA CYS A 115 -2.41 -5.79 5.12
C CYS A 115 -1.51 -6.45 6.18
N THR A 116 -0.29 -6.75 5.79
CA THR A 116 0.82 -7.02 6.70
C THR A 116 1.99 -6.15 6.31
N SER A 117 2.53 -5.38 7.25
CA SER A 117 3.72 -4.56 7.04
C SER A 117 4.77 -4.85 8.08
N ILE A 118 6.03 -4.88 7.67
CA ILE A 118 7.18 -5.19 8.51
C ILE A 118 8.26 -4.15 8.27
N VAL A 119 8.71 -3.50 9.32
CA VAL A 119 9.97 -2.74 9.34
C VAL A 119 10.96 -3.47 10.21
N ALA A 120 12.19 -3.67 9.72
CA ALA A 120 13.23 -4.41 10.44
C ALA A 120 14.60 -3.77 10.22
N GLN A 121 15.45 -3.81 11.24
CA GLN A 121 16.82 -3.31 11.21
C GLN A 121 17.82 -4.43 11.46
N ASP A 122 18.87 -4.55 10.62
CA ASP A 122 19.97 -5.45 10.87
C ASP A 122 20.96 -4.87 11.92
N ARG A 123 21.98 -5.66 12.30
CA ARG A 123 22.99 -5.22 13.27
C ARG A 123 23.90 -4.09 12.78
N ARG A 124 23.96 -3.85 11.48
CA ARG A 124 24.72 -2.75 10.87
C ARG A 124 23.93 -1.45 10.80
N GLY A 125 22.64 -1.49 11.17
CA GLY A 125 21.75 -0.33 11.14
C GLY A 125 20.99 -0.16 9.85
N TYR A 126 21.11 -1.07 8.86
CA TYR A 126 20.30 -1.03 7.63
C TYR A 126 18.85 -1.36 7.93
N ILE A 127 17.94 -0.59 7.34
CA ILE A 127 16.51 -0.74 7.56
C ILE A 127 15.85 -1.28 6.28
N TYR A 128 15.06 -2.31 6.49
CA TYR A 128 14.27 -3.01 5.47
C TYR A 128 12.80 -2.81 5.77
N HIS A 129 12.01 -2.52 4.76
CA HIS A 129 10.57 -2.39 4.85
C HIS A 129 9.91 -3.29 3.80
N GLY A 130 9.00 -4.13 4.24
CA GLY A 130 8.26 -5.03 3.36
C GLY A 130 6.78 -5.06 3.74
N ARG A 131 5.91 -5.25 2.72
CA ARG A 131 4.49 -5.35 2.98
C ARG A 131 3.77 -6.27 2.01
N ASN A 132 2.69 -6.90 2.49
CA ASN A 132 1.64 -7.53 1.68
C ASN A 132 0.39 -6.64 1.68
N PHE A 133 -0.15 -6.38 0.51
CA PHE A 133 -1.46 -5.78 0.32
C PHE A 133 -2.46 -6.89 0.02
N ASP A 134 -3.40 -7.09 0.94
CA ASP A 134 -4.38 -8.17 0.83
C ASP A 134 -5.76 -7.58 0.59
N TYR A 135 -6.48 -8.13 -0.40
CA TYR A 135 -7.81 -7.65 -0.75
C TYR A 135 -8.66 -8.77 -1.37
N SER A 136 -9.96 -8.75 -1.09
CA SER A 136 -10.86 -9.83 -1.52
C SER A 136 -11.23 -9.79 -3.01
N TYR A 137 -10.78 -8.79 -3.77
CA TYR A 137 -11.14 -8.59 -5.18
C TYR A 137 -9.94 -8.84 -6.11
N PRO A 138 -9.85 -10.04 -6.72
CA PRO A 138 -8.69 -10.41 -7.57
C PRO A 138 -8.45 -9.49 -8.76
N VAL A 139 -9.48 -8.80 -9.26
CA VAL A 139 -9.38 -7.83 -10.37
C VAL A 139 -8.35 -6.72 -10.09
N LEU A 140 -8.02 -6.46 -8.83
CA LEU A 140 -6.99 -5.49 -8.48
C LEU A 140 -5.59 -5.88 -8.95
N ARG A 141 -5.32 -7.17 -9.17
CA ARG A 141 -4.04 -7.62 -9.73
C ARG A 141 -3.81 -7.03 -11.11
N ASP A 142 -4.85 -7.03 -11.93
CA ASP A 142 -4.82 -6.49 -13.29
C ASP A 142 -4.71 -4.96 -13.32
N LEU A 143 -5.06 -4.29 -12.23
CA LEU A 143 -4.97 -2.83 -12.07
C LEU A 143 -3.71 -2.37 -11.34
N THR A 144 -2.94 -3.31 -10.75
CA THR A 144 -1.75 -2.96 -9.96
C THR A 144 -0.66 -2.38 -10.87
N MET A 145 -0.08 -1.28 -10.44
CA MET A 145 1.01 -0.59 -11.14
C MET A 145 1.99 0.04 -10.16
N ASN A 146 3.24 0.14 -10.57
CA ASN A 146 4.20 1.04 -9.96
C ASN A 146 4.03 2.44 -10.55
N VAL A 147 4.20 3.46 -9.73
CA VAL A 147 4.16 4.86 -10.16
C VAL A 147 5.45 5.56 -9.74
N VAL A 148 5.98 6.38 -10.63
CA VAL A 148 7.09 7.28 -10.33
C VAL A 148 6.62 8.71 -10.58
N PHE A 149 6.60 9.51 -9.52
CA PHE A 149 6.18 10.89 -9.57
C PHE A 149 7.39 11.79 -9.84
N PHE A 150 7.30 12.56 -10.92
CA PHE A 150 8.30 13.55 -11.30
C PHE A 150 7.84 14.95 -10.91
N LYS A 151 8.76 15.73 -10.36
CA LYS A 151 8.57 17.13 -10.02
C LYS A 151 9.84 17.90 -10.35
N ASN A 152 9.72 19.03 -11.06
CA ASN A 152 10.85 19.83 -11.52
C ASN A 152 11.89 18.98 -12.31
N GLY A 153 11.40 18.11 -13.20
CA GLY A 153 12.21 17.25 -14.05
C GLY A 153 12.99 16.14 -13.36
N LYS A 154 12.68 15.82 -12.07
CA LYS A 154 13.35 14.77 -11.28
C LYS A 154 12.32 13.83 -10.64
N ALA A 155 12.72 12.57 -10.46
CA ALA A 155 11.93 11.64 -9.67
C ALA A 155 11.87 12.13 -8.21
N ALA A 156 10.68 12.48 -7.74
CA ALA A 156 10.46 12.98 -6.40
C ALA A 156 10.16 11.86 -5.41
N TYR A 157 9.25 10.98 -5.76
CA TYR A 157 8.88 9.78 -4.99
C TYR A 157 8.29 8.72 -5.91
N CYS A 158 8.15 7.51 -5.38
CA CYS A 158 7.51 6.41 -6.10
C CYS A 158 6.58 5.63 -5.18
N GLY A 159 5.76 4.78 -5.77
CA GLY A 159 4.84 3.93 -5.02
C GLY A 159 4.24 2.81 -5.85
N THR A 160 3.41 2.00 -5.21
CA THR A 160 2.57 1.00 -5.83
C THR A 160 1.12 1.32 -5.55
N THR A 161 0.30 1.35 -6.60
CA THR A 161 -1.11 1.72 -6.56
C THR A 161 -1.90 0.98 -7.64
N PHE A 162 -3.15 1.38 -7.86
CA PHE A 162 -4.04 0.77 -8.83
C PHE A 162 -4.48 1.80 -9.87
N ALA A 163 -4.67 1.37 -11.10
CA ALA A 163 -5.18 2.24 -12.17
C ALA A 163 -6.56 2.82 -11.78
N GLY A 164 -6.65 4.15 -11.77
CA GLY A 164 -7.85 4.89 -11.33
C GLY A 164 -7.87 5.28 -9.84
N TYR A 165 -6.89 4.84 -9.05
CA TYR A 165 -6.71 5.24 -7.65
C TYR A 165 -5.61 6.28 -7.52
N VAL A 166 -5.94 7.47 -6.99
CA VAL A 166 -5.01 8.59 -6.92
C VAL A 166 -4.19 8.65 -5.62
N GLY A 167 -4.59 7.90 -4.59
CA GLY A 167 -3.86 7.76 -3.33
C GLY A 167 -2.70 6.76 -3.42
N LEU A 168 -1.95 6.64 -2.32
CA LEU A 168 -0.90 5.63 -2.17
C LEU A 168 -1.04 4.92 -0.83
N TRP A 169 -0.91 3.57 -0.85
CA TRP A 169 -0.80 2.73 0.34
C TRP A 169 0.58 2.12 0.53
N THR A 170 1.47 2.33 -0.44
CA THR A 170 2.85 1.85 -0.44
C THR A 170 3.68 2.84 -1.22
N GLY A 171 4.73 3.39 -0.62
CA GLY A 171 5.57 4.36 -1.31
C GLY A 171 6.91 4.63 -0.63
N MET A 172 7.76 5.31 -1.39
CA MET A 172 9.11 5.67 -0.99
C MET A 172 9.47 7.05 -1.51
N SER A 173 9.95 7.91 -0.62
CA SER A 173 10.71 9.10 -0.95
C SER A 173 12.20 8.73 -0.90
N PRO A 174 12.90 8.66 -2.05
CA PRO A 174 14.29 8.16 -2.13
C PRO A 174 15.22 8.91 -1.18
N TYR A 175 16.06 8.15 -0.47
CA TYR A 175 17.05 8.66 0.50
C TYR A 175 16.47 9.42 1.70
N LYS A 176 15.14 9.31 1.92
CA LYS A 176 14.44 9.94 3.03
C LYS A 176 13.70 8.91 3.88
N PHE A 177 12.65 8.30 3.33
CA PHE A 177 11.84 7.29 4.04
C PHE A 177 11.00 6.46 3.08
N THR A 178 10.54 5.32 3.59
CA THR A 178 9.48 4.50 3.00
C THR A 178 8.26 4.53 3.90
N VAL A 179 7.08 4.36 3.34
CA VAL A 179 5.85 4.28 4.12
C VAL A 179 4.89 3.27 3.51
N SER A 180 4.20 2.52 4.37
CA SER A 180 3.02 1.73 4.02
C SER A 180 1.87 2.02 4.98
N GLY A 181 0.64 1.94 4.46
CA GLY A 181 -0.58 2.10 5.25
C GLY A 181 -1.32 0.77 5.38
N ASN A 182 -1.74 0.43 6.60
CA ASN A 182 -2.63 -0.70 6.87
C ASN A 182 -3.92 -0.16 7.49
N GLN A 183 -5.07 -0.63 7.01
CA GLN A 183 -6.34 -0.25 7.63
C GLN A 183 -6.36 -0.68 9.10
N ARG A 184 -6.84 0.20 9.96
CA ARG A 184 -7.15 -0.12 11.35
C ARG A 184 -8.60 -0.51 11.46
N GLU A 185 -8.85 -1.79 11.76
CA GLU A 185 -10.20 -2.33 11.85
C GLU A 185 -10.95 -1.71 13.04
N SER A 186 -12.16 -1.24 12.80
CA SER A 186 -13.02 -0.67 13.82
C SER A 186 -14.49 -0.91 13.46
N GLU A 187 -15.18 -1.70 14.27
CA GLU A 187 -16.65 -1.85 14.16
C GLU A 187 -17.37 -0.51 14.27
N ALA A 188 -16.83 0.40 15.08
CA ALA A 188 -17.37 1.75 15.23
C ALA A 188 -17.35 2.51 13.90
N LEU A 189 -16.35 2.30 13.06
CA LEU A 189 -16.25 2.92 11.75
C LEU A 189 -17.33 2.42 10.79
N LEU A 190 -17.57 1.10 10.74
CA LEU A 190 -18.64 0.52 9.92
C LEU A 190 -20.03 1.01 10.34
N ASN A 191 -20.25 1.16 11.65
CA ASN A 191 -21.49 1.68 12.18
C ASN A 191 -21.65 3.19 11.89
N MET A 192 -20.57 3.95 11.94
CA MET A 192 -20.55 5.37 11.64
C MET A 192 -20.78 5.64 10.14
N LEU A 193 -20.18 4.82 9.25
CA LEU A 193 -20.44 4.84 7.81
C LEU A 193 -21.92 4.62 7.47
N LYS A 194 -22.59 3.75 8.23
CA LYS A 194 -24.02 3.47 8.04
C LYS A 194 -24.92 4.60 8.55
N ASN A 195 -24.51 5.32 9.57
CA ASN A 195 -25.34 6.27 10.30
C ASN A 195 -25.09 7.73 9.92
N ASP A 196 -23.86 8.11 9.61
CA ASP A 196 -23.53 9.50 9.24
C ASP A 196 -22.26 9.59 8.37
N ILE A 197 -22.44 9.29 7.10
CA ILE A 197 -21.36 9.37 6.13
C ILE A 197 -20.90 10.81 5.87
N SER A 198 -21.79 11.80 6.08
CA SER A 198 -21.47 13.21 5.85
C SER A 198 -20.47 13.74 6.87
N ALA A 199 -20.66 13.41 8.14
CA ALA A 199 -19.72 13.76 9.20
C ALA A 199 -18.35 13.06 9.04
N LEU A 200 -18.32 11.86 8.43
CA LEU A 200 -17.09 11.16 8.14
C LEU A 200 -16.25 11.90 7.09
N LEU A 201 -16.91 12.44 6.08
CA LEU A 201 -16.27 13.01 4.89
C LEU A 201 -15.96 14.52 5.07
N SER A 202 -16.67 15.21 5.98
CA SER A 202 -16.48 16.65 6.19
C SER A 202 -15.25 16.99 7.03
N ASP A 203 -14.82 16.09 7.93
CA ASP A 203 -13.88 16.43 9.00
C ASP A 203 -12.49 15.76 8.86
N GLY A 204 -12.23 15.02 7.79
CA GLY A 204 -10.97 14.31 7.66
C GLY A 204 -10.51 14.08 6.21
N LEU A 205 -9.20 13.90 6.06
CA LEU A 205 -8.57 13.56 4.78
C LEU A 205 -8.48 12.04 4.62
N PRO A 206 -8.60 11.50 3.40
CA PRO A 206 -8.25 10.11 3.14
C PRO A 206 -6.81 9.80 3.55
N ALA A 207 -6.62 8.70 4.27
CA ALA A 207 -5.31 8.35 4.81
C ALA A 207 -4.25 8.13 3.70
N SER A 208 -4.66 7.59 2.57
CA SER A 208 -3.79 7.39 1.40
C SER A 208 -3.37 8.70 0.71
N TRP A 209 -4.18 9.74 0.80
CA TRP A 209 -3.85 11.07 0.27
C TRP A 209 -2.85 11.79 1.18
N VAL A 210 -3.07 11.73 2.50
CA VAL A 210 -2.09 12.23 3.49
C VAL A 210 -0.75 11.53 3.33
N MET A 211 -0.76 10.22 3.07
CA MET A 211 0.47 9.47 2.81
C MET A 211 1.17 9.94 1.52
N ARG A 212 0.42 10.16 0.42
CA ARG A 212 0.99 10.66 -0.84
C ARG A 212 1.55 12.06 -0.70
N GLU A 213 0.84 12.98 -0.03
CA GLU A 213 1.31 14.33 0.27
C GLU A 213 2.59 14.30 1.12
N THR A 214 2.62 13.42 2.13
CA THR A 214 3.80 13.24 2.97
C THR A 214 5.01 12.74 2.15
N LEU A 215 4.82 11.80 1.21
CA LEU A 215 5.88 11.31 0.31
C LEU A 215 6.44 12.44 -0.56
N GLU A 216 5.61 13.38 -0.99
CA GLU A 216 6.02 14.51 -1.81
C GLU A 216 6.75 15.57 -1.00
N GLU A 217 6.25 15.93 0.18
CA GLU A 217 6.64 17.15 0.88
C GLU A 217 7.58 16.94 2.06
N ALA A 218 7.58 15.75 2.70
CA ALA A 218 8.41 15.54 3.87
C ALA A 218 9.91 15.58 3.54
N ARG A 219 10.65 16.24 4.39
CA ARG A 219 12.10 16.45 4.23
C ARG A 219 12.90 15.22 4.61
N ASP A 220 12.45 14.50 5.64
CA ASP A 220 13.13 13.37 6.24
C ASP A 220 12.13 12.46 6.98
N PHE A 221 12.63 11.43 7.66
CA PHE A 221 11.85 10.48 8.46
C PHE A 221 11.05 11.18 9.58
N GLN A 222 11.67 12.10 10.33
CA GLN A 222 11.00 12.77 11.45
C GLN A 222 9.86 13.68 10.97
N ASP A 223 10.07 14.41 9.88
CA ASP A 223 9.03 15.25 9.28
C ASP A 223 7.89 14.39 8.73
N ALA A 224 8.19 13.23 8.14
CA ALA A 224 7.18 12.27 7.71
C ALA A 224 6.33 11.74 8.88
N VAL A 225 6.96 11.36 9.98
CA VAL A 225 6.25 10.92 11.21
C VAL A 225 5.33 12.02 11.73
N LEU A 226 5.79 13.26 11.77
CA LEU A 226 4.97 14.40 12.23
C LEU A 226 3.78 14.66 11.30
N ARG A 227 3.99 14.64 9.96
CA ARG A 227 2.94 14.86 8.96
C ARG A 227 1.88 13.76 8.98
N LEU A 228 2.27 12.52 9.14
CA LEU A 228 1.36 11.37 9.24
C LEU A 228 0.61 11.32 10.58
N SER A 229 1.13 11.98 11.61
CA SER A 229 0.54 11.97 12.96
C SER A 229 -0.51 13.06 13.19
N LYS A 230 -0.46 14.18 12.47
CA LYS A 230 -1.24 15.38 12.83
C LYS A 230 -2.61 15.53 12.16
N PRO A 231 -2.76 15.40 10.83
CA PRO A 231 -4.01 15.80 10.18
C PRO A 231 -5.17 14.90 10.59
N PRO A 232 -6.40 15.43 10.73
CA PRO A 232 -7.57 14.58 10.91
C PRO A 232 -7.78 13.69 9.68
N LEU A 233 -8.18 12.44 9.93
CA LEU A 233 -8.38 11.42 8.90
C LEU A 233 -9.84 10.99 8.81
N THR A 234 -10.26 10.52 7.64
CA THR A 234 -11.58 9.93 7.45
C THR A 234 -11.72 8.61 8.21
N THR A 235 -10.62 7.86 8.39
CA THR A 235 -10.60 6.55 9.06
C THR A 235 -9.35 6.38 9.92
N GLY A 236 -9.38 5.40 10.83
CA GLY A 236 -8.18 4.94 11.54
C GLY A 236 -7.24 4.17 10.61
N VAL A 237 -5.94 4.30 10.84
CA VAL A 237 -4.91 3.67 10.00
C VAL A 237 -3.66 3.38 10.83
N TYR A 238 -2.89 2.37 10.43
CA TYR A 238 -1.50 2.22 10.84
C TYR A 238 -0.60 2.71 9.71
N TYR A 239 0.24 3.70 9.98
CA TYR A 239 1.33 4.06 9.09
C TYR A 239 2.61 3.39 9.60
N ILE A 240 3.25 2.61 8.76
CA ILE A 240 4.54 1.99 9.02
C ILE A 240 5.57 2.77 8.24
N VAL A 241 6.50 3.43 8.93
CA VAL A 241 7.50 4.32 8.33
C VAL A 241 8.89 3.79 8.63
N ALA A 242 9.75 3.79 7.62
CA ALA A 242 11.15 3.41 7.75
C ALA A 242 12.05 4.46 7.11
N GLY A 243 13.03 4.94 7.85
CA GLY A 243 14.00 5.93 7.38
C GLY A 243 15.27 5.31 6.81
N VAL A 244 16.33 6.08 6.81
CA VAL A 244 17.65 5.69 6.26
C VAL A 244 18.71 5.43 7.34
N ARG A 245 18.48 5.90 8.57
CA ARG A 245 19.43 5.77 9.69
C ARG A 245 18.99 4.69 10.65
N ALA A 246 19.96 4.14 11.39
CA ALA A 246 19.67 3.19 12.46
C ALA A 246 18.65 3.78 13.46
N GLY A 247 17.66 2.98 13.86
CA GLY A 247 16.57 3.38 14.74
C GLY A 247 15.38 4.07 14.04
N GLU A 248 15.52 4.50 12.79
CA GLU A 248 14.44 5.17 12.04
C GLU A 248 13.43 4.15 11.50
N GLY A 249 12.64 3.57 12.39
CA GLY A 249 11.52 2.70 12.04
C GLY A 249 10.41 2.84 13.06
N VAL A 250 9.16 2.97 12.64
CA VAL A 250 8.03 3.20 13.55
C VAL A 250 6.72 2.70 12.96
N VAL A 251 5.82 2.27 13.83
CA VAL A 251 4.39 2.12 13.54
C VAL A 251 3.66 3.26 14.23
N ILE A 252 2.91 4.04 13.47
CA ILE A 252 2.04 5.10 13.97
C ILE A 252 0.62 4.58 13.91
N THR A 253 0.02 4.29 15.05
CA THR A 253 -1.40 3.93 15.15
C THR A 253 -2.23 5.20 15.22
N ARG A 254 -3.09 5.41 14.24
CA ARG A 254 -3.90 6.61 14.13
C ARG A 254 -5.37 6.33 14.43
N ASP A 255 -5.92 7.17 15.30
CA ASP A 255 -7.34 7.49 15.30
C ASP A 255 -7.63 8.60 14.27
N ARG A 256 -8.90 8.90 14.05
CA ARG A 256 -9.30 9.97 13.13
C ARG A 256 -8.69 11.33 13.48
N LYS A 257 -8.58 11.67 14.77
CA LYS A 257 -8.17 13.01 15.25
C LYS A 257 -6.68 13.12 15.59
N GLY A 258 -6.00 12.01 15.81
CA GLY A 258 -4.58 12.03 16.22
C GLY A 258 -3.99 10.64 16.39
N PRO A 259 -2.74 10.55 16.86
CA PRO A 259 -2.09 9.28 17.15
C PRO A 259 -2.69 8.65 18.42
N ALA A 260 -3.07 7.37 18.34
CA ALA A 260 -3.41 6.55 19.48
C ALA A 260 -2.16 5.94 20.11
N ASP A 261 -1.15 5.65 19.29
CA ASP A 261 0.14 5.14 19.72
C ASP A 261 1.23 5.40 18.67
N ILE A 262 2.48 5.50 19.15
CA ILE A 262 3.68 5.59 18.33
C ILE A 262 4.67 4.54 18.82
N TRP A 263 4.88 3.47 18.02
CA TRP A 263 5.67 2.30 18.38
C TRP A 263 6.96 2.22 17.57
N PRO A 264 8.07 2.83 18.05
CA PRO A 264 9.34 2.87 17.32
C PRO A 264 10.09 1.54 17.40
N LEU A 265 11.04 1.33 16.50
CA LEU A 265 12.10 0.32 16.69
C LEU A 265 12.88 0.65 17.97
N ASP A 266 13.28 -0.41 18.67
CA ASP A 266 14.19 -0.32 19.81
C ASP A 266 15.19 -1.49 19.78
N PRO A 267 16.20 -1.43 18.88
CA PRO A 267 17.17 -2.51 18.73
C PRO A 267 18.01 -2.77 19.97
N SER A 268 18.13 -1.77 20.86
CA SER A 268 18.91 -1.87 22.10
C SER A 268 18.28 -2.85 23.11
N THR A 269 16.96 -2.96 23.11
CA THR A 269 16.18 -3.88 23.96
C THR A 269 15.70 -5.13 23.22
N GLY A 270 16.21 -5.37 21.99
CA GLY A 270 15.81 -6.51 21.17
C GLY A 270 14.63 -6.22 20.23
N GLY A 271 14.08 -5.01 20.24
CA GLY A 271 12.98 -4.58 19.37
C GLY A 271 13.45 -4.15 17.98
N TRP A 272 14.24 -4.99 17.30
CA TRP A 272 14.85 -4.72 16.00
C TRP A 272 13.89 -4.79 14.81
N TYR A 273 12.63 -5.21 15.03
CA TYR A 273 11.56 -5.20 14.05
C TYR A 273 10.23 -4.80 14.65
N ARG A 274 9.30 -4.36 13.78
CA ARG A 274 7.88 -4.21 14.08
C ARG A 274 7.09 -4.90 12.99
N VAL A 275 6.06 -5.66 13.39
CA VAL A 275 5.09 -6.31 12.51
C VAL A 275 3.73 -5.71 12.80
N GLN A 276 3.12 -5.08 11.82
CA GLN A 276 1.78 -4.53 11.92
C GLN A 276 0.87 -5.20 10.91
N THR A 277 -0.26 -5.72 11.39
CA THR A 277 -1.39 -6.19 10.61
C THR A 277 -2.54 -5.17 10.67
N ASN A 278 -3.75 -5.61 10.98
CA ASN A 278 -4.93 -4.74 11.06
C ASN A 278 -5.47 -4.57 12.50
N PHE A 279 -4.72 -5.04 13.50
CA PHE A 279 -5.10 -4.96 14.92
C PHE A 279 -4.05 -4.25 15.73
N ASP A 280 -4.48 -3.58 16.78
CA ASP A 280 -3.62 -2.91 17.74
C ASP A 280 -2.62 -3.89 18.34
N HIS A 281 -1.35 -3.53 18.39
CA HIS A 281 -0.29 -4.45 18.81
C HIS A 281 -0.33 -4.77 20.31
N TRP A 282 -0.98 -3.94 21.11
CA TRP A 282 -1.19 -4.13 22.55
C TRP A 282 -2.41 -5.01 22.88
N LEU A 283 -3.23 -5.35 21.90
CA LEU A 283 -4.36 -6.25 22.08
C LEU A 283 -3.93 -7.72 21.87
N PRO A 284 -4.62 -8.67 22.55
CA PRO A 284 -4.41 -10.08 22.28
C PRO A 284 -4.62 -10.41 20.80
N PRO A 285 -3.85 -11.38 20.26
CA PRO A 285 -4.05 -11.85 18.89
C PRO A 285 -5.48 -12.34 18.66
N LEU A 286 -6.06 -12.00 17.52
CA LEU A 286 -7.35 -12.57 17.13
C LEU A 286 -7.15 -14.03 16.70
N PRO A 287 -7.98 -14.97 17.20
CA PRO A 287 -7.89 -16.37 16.79
C PRO A 287 -8.02 -16.57 15.27
N SER A 288 -8.74 -15.66 14.59
CA SER A 288 -8.97 -15.68 13.15
C SER A 288 -7.83 -15.06 12.32
N ASP A 289 -6.90 -14.30 12.94
CA ASP A 289 -5.77 -13.69 12.25
C ASP A 289 -4.45 -13.96 12.98
N ARG A 290 -3.71 -14.93 12.45
CA ARG A 290 -2.41 -15.36 12.98
C ARG A 290 -1.21 -14.83 12.17
N ARG A 291 -1.42 -13.85 11.28
CA ARG A 291 -0.37 -13.31 10.40
C ARG A 291 0.77 -12.69 11.21
N ARG A 292 0.46 -11.89 12.23
CA ARG A 292 1.45 -11.22 13.08
C ARG A 292 2.34 -12.23 13.82
N GLU A 293 1.75 -13.23 14.49
CA GLU A 293 2.51 -14.26 15.22
C GLU A 293 3.39 -15.08 14.28
N ALA A 294 2.86 -15.50 13.13
CA ALA A 294 3.62 -16.26 12.15
C ALA A 294 4.84 -15.48 11.63
N ALA A 295 4.66 -14.19 11.33
CA ALA A 295 5.75 -13.31 10.91
C ALA A 295 6.79 -13.12 12.03
N MET A 296 6.36 -12.90 13.27
CA MET A 296 7.26 -12.75 14.43
C MET A 296 8.07 -14.02 14.71
N VAL A 297 7.46 -15.20 14.65
CA VAL A 297 8.15 -16.49 14.80
C VAL A 297 9.23 -16.65 13.72
N ALA A 298 8.89 -16.33 12.48
CA ALA A 298 9.84 -16.42 11.37
C ALA A 298 11.00 -15.42 11.51
N LEU A 299 10.71 -14.16 11.89
CA LEU A 299 11.72 -13.13 12.11
C LEU A 299 12.66 -13.51 13.26
N ASN A 300 12.11 -14.01 14.38
CA ASN A 300 12.92 -14.47 15.52
C ASN A 300 13.82 -15.65 15.14
N LYS A 301 13.36 -16.58 14.30
CA LYS A 301 14.17 -17.68 13.76
C LYS A 301 15.30 -17.19 12.85
N ILE A 302 15.07 -16.17 12.05
CA ILE A 302 16.06 -15.55 11.16
C ILE A 302 17.13 -14.81 11.99
N GLY A 303 16.70 -14.06 13.00
CA GLY A 303 17.54 -13.23 13.85
C GLY A 303 18.05 -11.97 13.18
N GLN A 304 18.31 -10.93 14.00
CA GLN A 304 18.73 -9.60 13.55
C GLN A 304 20.02 -9.61 12.71
N ALA A 305 20.97 -10.47 13.05
CA ALA A 305 22.26 -10.55 12.34
C ALA A 305 22.12 -11.03 10.88
N SER A 306 21.04 -11.74 10.59
CA SER A 306 20.85 -12.43 9.32
C SER A 306 19.78 -11.81 8.44
N ILE A 307 18.99 -10.84 8.97
CA ILE A 307 17.90 -10.22 8.18
C ILE A 307 18.46 -9.46 6.99
N ASN A 308 17.79 -9.56 5.88
CA ASN A 308 18.03 -8.83 4.65
C ASN A 308 16.75 -8.84 3.80
N MET A 309 16.75 -8.15 2.65
CA MET A 309 15.59 -8.03 1.78
C MET A 309 15.04 -9.41 1.33
N LYS A 310 15.92 -10.35 0.96
CA LYS A 310 15.51 -11.71 0.55
C LYS A 310 14.83 -12.48 1.69
N LYS A 311 15.36 -12.39 2.91
CA LYS A 311 14.77 -13.05 4.09
C LYS A 311 13.48 -12.38 4.53
N LEU A 312 13.39 -11.06 4.42
CA LEU A 312 12.13 -10.34 4.64
C LEU A 312 11.05 -10.79 3.66
N HIS A 313 11.40 -10.95 2.36
CA HIS A 313 10.49 -11.52 1.37
C HIS A 313 10.02 -12.93 1.75
N GLN A 314 10.93 -13.78 2.24
CA GLN A 314 10.57 -15.13 2.69
C GLN A 314 9.54 -15.10 3.82
N VAL A 315 9.67 -14.16 4.78
CA VAL A 315 8.66 -13.98 5.85
C VAL A 315 7.31 -13.58 5.28
N LEU A 316 7.30 -12.61 4.35
CA LEU A 316 6.06 -12.15 3.71
C LEU A 316 5.39 -13.21 2.85
N ALA A 317 6.15 -14.19 2.33
CA ALA A 317 5.64 -15.29 1.53
C ALA A 317 5.09 -16.48 2.34
N LEU A 318 5.25 -16.47 3.67
CA LEU A 318 4.76 -17.55 4.53
C LEU A 318 3.24 -17.51 4.68
N SER A 319 2.58 -18.66 4.66
CA SER A 319 1.20 -18.76 5.14
C SER A 319 1.18 -18.75 6.68
N PRO A 320 0.28 -17.98 7.34
CA PRO A 320 -0.81 -17.19 6.80
C PRO A 320 -0.46 -15.72 6.46
N VAL A 321 0.80 -15.28 6.55
CA VAL A 321 1.23 -13.90 6.26
C VAL A 321 0.90 -13.52 4.81
N CYS A 322 1.02 -14.49 3.92
CA CYS A 322 0.53 -14.43 2.56
C CYS A 322 -0.58 -15.45 2.36
N ASP A 323 -1.65 -15.08 1.68
CA ASP A 323 -2.78 -15.94 1.37
C ASP A 323 -3.37 -15.67 -0.03
N ARG A 324 -4.55 -16.22 -0.31
CA ARG A 324 -5.25 -16.05 -1.61
C ARG A 324 -5.70 -14.61 -1.86
N LYS A 325 -5.81 -13.80 -0.82
CA LYS A 325 -6.23 -12.40 -0.90
C LYS A 325 -5.05 -11.48 -1.19
N THR A 326 -3.82 -11.94 -1.03
CA THR A 326 -2.64 -11.12 -1.31
C THR A 326 -2.62 -10.73 -2.79
N ILE A 327 -2.69 -9.45 -3.05
CA ILE A 327 -2.66 -8.84 -4.39
C ILE A 327 -1.22 -8.63 -4.82
N TYR A 328 -0.44 -7.96 -3.96
CA TYR A 328 0.98 -7.74 -4.22
C TYR A 328 1.81 -7.73 -2.93
N THR A 329 3.09 -8.03 -3.10
CA THR A 329 4.14 -7.86 -2.09
C THR A 329 5.11 -6.79 -2.55
N THR A 330 5.44 -5.83 -1.68
CA THR A 330 6.47 -4.81 -1.95
C THR A 330 7.59 -4.92 -0.92
N LEU A 331 8.81 -4.81 -1.41
CA LEU A 331 10.04 -4.72 -0.64
C LEU A 331 10.72 -3.40 -0.96
N MET A 332 11.19 -2.68 0.04
CA MET A 332 11.77 -1.34 -0.13
C MET A 332 12.76 -0.99 0.97
N SER A 333 13.72 -0.13 0.63
CA SER A 333 14.63 0.52 1.57
C SER A 333 14.93 1.92 1.05
N ALA A 334 14.66 2.94 1.86
CA ALA A 334 14.90 4.32 1.46
C ALA A 334 16.40 4.62 1.24
N ALA A 335 17.28 3.92 1.95
CA ALA A 335 18.74 4.02 1.75
C ALA A 335 19.20 3.43 0.40
N TYR A 336 18.43 2.48 -0.15
CA TYR A 336 18.71 1.79 -1.41
C TYR A 336 17.51 1.87 -2.34
N PRO A 337 17.20 3.05 -2.94
CA PRO A 337 15.95 3.23 -3.71
C PRO A 337 15.83 2.29 -4.93
N ARG A 338 16.94 1.78 -5.46
CA ARG A 338 16.93 0.82 -6.57
C ARG A 338 16.40 -0.57 -6.18
N GLU A 339 16.30 -0.84 -4.88
CA GLU A 339 15.75 -2.10 -4.37
C GLU A 339 14.22 -2.05 -4.17
N TYR A 340 13.55 -0.95 -4.56
CA TYR A 340 12.09 -0.90 -4.57
C TYR A 340 11.58 -1.94 -5.57
N THR A 341 10.91 -2.97 -5.06
CA THR A 341 10.42 -4.08 -5.88
C THR A 341 9.01 -4.45 -5.45
N THR A 342 8.10 -4.48 -6.41
CA THR A 342 6.73 -4.99 -6.20
C THR A 342 6.51 -6.22 -7.08
N LEU A 343 5.89 -7.24 -6.50
CA LEU A 343 5.52 -8.48 -7.16
C LEU A 343 4.01 -8.70 -7.02
N ILE A 344 3.32 -8.87 -8.12
CA ILE A 344 1.91 -9.28 -8.13
C ILE A 344 1.83 -10.76 -7.79
N ILE A 345 0.88 -11.13 -6.92
CA ILE A 345 0.71 -12.51 -6.44
C ILE A 345 -0.48 -13.15 -7.14
N ASP A 346 -0.28 -13.81 -8.28
CA ASP A 346 -1.36 -14.26 -9.15
C ASP A 346 -2.22 -15.39 -8.58
N LYS A 347 -1.61 -16.34 -7.88
CA LYS A 347 -2.30 -17.55 -7.39
C LYS A 347 -2.43 -17.62 -5.86
N GLY A 348 -2.09 -16.53 -5.16
CA GLY A 348 -1.94 -16.53 -3.72
C GLY A 348 -0.68 -17.30 -3.30
N CYS A 349 -0.40 -17.31 -2.02
CA CYS A 349 0.76 -18.00 -1.48
C CYS A 349 0.40 -19.42 -1.09
N HIS A 350 1.30 -20.37 -1.36
CA HIS A 350 1.08 -21.77 -1.01
C HIS A 350 1.18 -22.03 0.48
N ARG A 351 0.30 -22.92 0.96
CA ARG A 351 0.65 -23.70 2.15
C ARG A 351 1.81 -24.62 1.75
N PRO A 352 2.89 -24.75 2.55
CA PRO A 352 3.82 -25.84 2.37
C PRO A 352 2.98 -27.12 2.37
N SER A 353 3.17 -27.98 1.36
CA SER A 353 2.67 -29.35 1.42
C SER A 353 3.25 -29.96 2.69
N THR A 354 2.37 -30.30 3.61
CA THR A 354 2.67 -31.07 4.83
C THR A 354 3.33 -32.40 4.48
#